data_4f0bb1f17d34e6081b4d7b3f9a6788cb
#
_entry.id   4f0bb1f17d34e6081b4d7b3f9a6788cb
#
_cell.length_a   1.000
_cell.length_b   1.000
_cell.length_c   1.000
_cell.angle_alpha   90.00
_cell.angle_beta   90.00
_cell.angle_gamma   90.00
#
_symmetry.space_group_name_H-M   'P 1'
#
loop_
_entity.id
_entity.type
_entity.pdbx_description
1 polymer ?
#
loop_
_entity_poly.entity_id
_entity_poly.type
_entity_poly.pdbx_seq_one_letter_code
_entity_poly.pdbx_strand_id
1 'polypeptide(L)'
;MKKIILLVFVTLFCCIDYSQAQTTEKKEAQKAMEQALFEEARQAIENKAFTLEADRVIFKRGRNAFVSSNTNFVMVDDDRASVQVAFNIPASGPNGLGGVTVDGNVSGYKIKTDKKGTMYLTMSVMGVGISAQVSITL
;
A
#
# COMPACT_ATOMS: atom_id res chain seq x y z
N MET A 1 48.45 -21.24 29.54
CA MET A 1 47.80 -21.42 28.24
C MET A 1 46.34 -21.87 28.37
N LYS A 2 45.95 -22.83 29.19
CA LYS A 2 44.54 -23.29 29.33
C LYS A 2 43.55 -22.20 29.83
N LYS A 3 43.98 -21.26 30.69
CA LYS A 3 43.12 -20.17 31.22
C LYS A 3 42.85 -19.08 30.21
N ILE A 4 43.75 -18.84 29.27
CA ILE A 4 43.58 -17.81 28.21
C ILE A 4 42.59 -18.34 27.15
N ILE A 5 42.63 -19.63 26.84
CA ILE A 5 41.69 -20.26 25.89
C ILE A 5 40.27 -20.21 26.42
N LEU A 6 40.08 -20.43 27.75
CA LEU A 6 38.77 -20.36 28.36
C LEU A 6 38.18 -18.94 28.30
N LEU A 7 39.03 -17.91 28.50
CA LEU A 7 38.59 -16.50 28.46
C LEU A 7 38.19 -16.03 27.06
N VAL A 8 38.91 -16.50 26.03
CA VAL A 8 38.56 -16.25 24.62
C VAL A 8 37.26 -16.93 24.22
N PHE A 9 36.96 -18.13 24.73
CA PHE A 9 35.70 -18.84 24.46
C PHE A 9 34.51 -18.15 25.10
N VAL A 10 34.63 -17.61 26.30
CA VAL A 10 33.55 -16.87 26.99
C VAL A 10 33.25 -15.54 26.28
N THR A 11 34.25 -14.83 25.79
CA THR A 11 34.03 -13.57 25.05
C THR A 11 33.41 -13.81 23.65
N LEU A 12 33.74 -14.92 23.00
CA LEU A 12 33.15 -15.29 21.72
C LEU A 12 31.67 -15.67 21.85
N PHE A 13 31.28 -16.30 22.96
CA PHE A 13 29.88 -16.69 23.22
C PHE A 13 28.99 -15.47 23.54
N CYS A 14 29.48 -14.45 24.24
CA CYS A 14 28.74 -13.22 24.52
C CYS A 14 28.48 -12.37 23.25
N CYS A 15 29.31 -12.46 22.21
CA CYS A 15 29.12 -11.72 20.98
C CYS A 15 28.00 -12.28 20.08
N ILE A 16 27.69 -13.59 20.21
CA ILE A 16 26.66 -14.26 19.40
C ILE A 16 25.27 -13.89 19.90
N ASP A 17 25.07 -13.81 21.21
CA ASP A 17 23.77 -13.45 21.80
C ASP A 17 23.39 -11.97 21.56
N TYR A 18 24.37 -11.07 21.50
CA TYR A 18 24.13 -9.65 21.23
C TYR A 18 23.67 -9.37 19.80
N SER A 19 24.12 -10.18 18.83
CA SER A 19 23.73 -10.03 17.43
C SER A 19 22.31 -10.53 17.14
N GLN A 20 21.84 -11.54 17.88
CA GLN A 20 20.47 -12.07 17.72
C GLN A 20 19.42 -11.18 18.38
N ALA A 21 19.72 -10.53 19.51
CA ALA A 21 18.81 -9.63 20.19
C ALA A 21 18.45 -8.40 19.31
N GLN A 22 19.44 -7.77 18.68
CA GLN A 22 19.19 -6.63 17.77
C GLN A 22 18.34 -6.98 16.54
N THR A 23 18.43 -8.21 16.04
CA THR A 23 17.64 -8.68 14.90
C THR A 23 16.19 -8.92 15.29
N THR A 24 15.94 -9.37 16.50
CA THR A 24 14.60 -9.63 17.03
C THR A 24 13.87 -8.32 17.33
N GLU A 25 14.52 -7.37 18.02
CA GLU A 25 13.96 -6.04 18.30
C GLU A 25 13.59 -5.27 17.02
N LYS A 26 14.44 -5.33 15.99
CA LYS A 26 14.13 -4.71 14.69
C LYS A 26 12.90 -5.35 14.02
N LYS A 27 12.78 -6.68 14.09
CA LYS A 27 11.62 -7.39 13.51
C LYS A 27 10.33 -7.09 14.28
N GLU A 28 10.39 -6.98 15.58
CA GLU A 28 9.23 -6.62 16.42
C GLU A 28 8.81 -5.17 16.18
N ALA A 29 9.75 -4.24 16.14
CA ALA A 29 9.48 -2.84 15.80
C ALA A 29 8.89 -2.68 14.39
N GLN A 30 9.41 -3.42 13.42
CA GLN A 30 8.87 -3.40 12.06
C GLN A 30 7.44 -3.95 12.00
N LYS A 31 7.16 -5.08 12.67
CA LYS A 31 5.80 -5.63 12.76
C LYS A 31 4.82 -4.67 13.44
N ALA A 32 5.25 -4.03 14.52
CA ALA A 32 4.42 -3.04 15.22
C ALA A 32 4.11 -1.84 14.31
N MET A 33 5.08 -1.39 13.52
CA MET A 33 4.89 -0.31 12.55
C MET A 33 3.94 -0.74 11.42
N GLU A 34 4.12 -1.94 10.86
CA GLU A 34 3.24 -2.49 9.83
C GLU A 34 1.79 -2.62 10.32
N GLN A 35 1.60 -3.07 11.56
CA GLN A 35 0.28 -3.15 12.19
C GLN A 35 -0.35 -1.76 12.41
N ALA A 36 0.43 -0.78 12.84
CA ALA A 36 -0.05 0.59 13.00
C ALA A 36 -0.49 1.21 11.66
N LEU A 37 0.31 1.04 10.62
CA LEU A 37 -0.02 1.51 9.26
C LEU A 37 -1.26 0.81 8.68
N PHE A 38 -1.39 -0.49 8.91
CA PHE A 38 -2.57 -1.24 8.50
C PHE A 38 -3.84 -0.72 9.19
N GLU A 39 -3.76 -0.47 10.49
CA GLU A 39 -4.89 0.02 11.28
C GLU A 39 -5.29 1.45 10.87
N GLU A 40 -4.31 2.31 10.61
CA GLU A 40 -4.54 3.66 10.07
C GLU A 40 -5.24 3.60 8.71
N ALA A 41 -4.74 2.77 7.80
CA ALA A 41 -5.34 2.58 6.47
C ALA A 41 -6.75 1.99 6.56
N ARG A 42 -6.97 1.04 7.50
CA ARG A 42 -8.30 0.48 7.78
C ARG A 42 -9.29 1.55 8.21
N GLN A 43 -8.91 2.38 9.17
CA GLN A 43 -9.74 3.47 9.67
C GLN A 43 -10.04 4.50 8.58
N ALA A 44 -9.07 4.85 7.76
CA ALA A 44 -9.26 5.77 6.64
C ALA A 44 -10.28 5.23 5.62
N ILE A 45 -10.23 3.93 5.31
CA ILE A 45 -11.22 3.25 4.45
C ILE A 45 -12.61 3.23 5.12
N GLU A 46 -12.70 2.89 6.40
CA GLU A 46 -13.98 2.87 7.13
C GLU A 46 -14.62 4.26 7.21
N ASN A 47 -13.81 5.30 7.36
CA ASN A 47 -14.23 6.69 7.39
C ASN A 47 -14.49 7.29 6.01
N LYS A 48 -14.23 6.56 4.92
CA LYS A 48 -14.33 7.03 3.52
C LYS A 48 -13.51 8.30 3.26
N ALA A 49 -12.36 8.45 3.88
CA ALA A 49 -11.49 9.61 3.78
C ALA A 49 -10.04 9.13 3.59
N PHE A 50 -9.64 8.93 2.34
CA PHE A 50 -8.29 8.45 2.03
C PHE A 50 -7.84 8.84 0.62
N THR A 51 -6.53 8.84 0.44
CA THR A 51 -5.88 8.88 -0.87
C THR A 51 -4.93 7.70 -0.99
N LEU A 52 -5.18 6.83 -1.97
CA LEU A 52 -4.29 5.75 -2.36
C LEU A 52 -3.47 6.20 -3.57
N GLU A 53 -2.18 6.36 -3.40
CA GLU A 53 -1.23 6.74 -4.43
C GLU A 53 -0.57 5.49 -5.02
N ALA A 54 -0.34 5.49 -6.34
CA ALA A 54 0.33 4.40 -7.03
C ALA A 54 1.71 4.82 -7.52
N ASP A 55 2.70 3.99 -7.28
CA ASP A 55 4.05 4.08 -7.81
C ASP A 55 4.25 3.18 -9.05
N ARG A 56 3.35 2.23 -9.25
CA ARG A 56 3.41 1.26 -10.33
C ARG A 56 2.03 0.83 -10.80
N VAL A 57 1.88 0.73 -12.11
CA VAL A 57 0.69 0.17 -12.77
C VAL A 57 1.05 -1.15 -13.43
N ILE A 58 0.26 -2.17 -13.17
CA ILE A 58 0.38 -3.50 -13.78
C ILE A 58 -0.77 -3.66 -14.78
N PHE A 59 -0.42 -3.84 -16.04
CA PHE A 59 -1.39 -4.04 -17.11
C PHE A 59 -1.89 -5.49 -17.15
N LYS A 60 -3.09 -5.70 -17.67
CA LYS A 60 -3.75 -7.00 -17.76
C LYS A 60 -2.91 -8.12 -18.42
N ARG A 61 -1.93 -7.77 -19.26
CA ARG A 61 -1.00 -8.72 -19.91
C ARG A 61 0.33 -8.88 -19.15
N GLY A 62 0.40 -8.48 -17.89
CA GLY A 62 1.58 -8.65 -17.01
C GLY A 62 2.68 -7.60 -17.20
N ARG A 63 2.58 -6.70 -18.21
CA ARG A 63 3.51 -5.56 -18.32
C ARG A 63 3.27 -4.60 -17.15
N ASN A 64 4.32 -3.99 -16.66
CA ASN A 64 4.24 -2.97 -15.64
C ASN A 64 4.91 -1.67 -16.12
N ALA A 65 4.53 -0.56 -15.50
CA ALA A 65 5.15 0.74 -15.69
C ALA A 65 5.23 1.44 -14.33
N PHE A 66 6.38 2.02 -14.02
CA PHE A 66 6.48 2.96 -12.91
C PHE A 66 5.80 4.26 -13.29
N VAL A 67 5.03 4.79 -12.37
CA VAL A 67 4.22 5.99 -12.58
C VAL A 67 4.46 6.98 -11.44
N SER A 68 4.08 8.23 -11.64
CA SER A 68 4.13 9.23 -10.59
C SER A 68 2.87 9.15 -9.72
N SER A 69 3.04 9.12 -8.42
CA SER A 69 1.94 9.13 -7.44
C SER A 69 1.05 10.37 -7.58
N ASN A 70 1.63 11.52 -7.94
CA ASN A 70 0.89 12.77 -8.14
C ASN A 70 -0.14 12.70 -9.28
N THR A 71 0.02 11.75 -10.21
CA THR A 71 -0.86 11.59 -11.38
C THR A 71 -1.56 10.24 -11.44
N ASN A 72 -1.31 9.38 -10.45
CA ASN A 72 -1.92 8.05 -10.37
C ASN A 72 -2.38 7.80 -8.93
N PHE A 73 -3.67 8.02 -8.71
CA PHE A 73 -4.25 7.90 -7.37
C PHE A 73 -5.75 7.57 -7.42
N VAL A 74 -6.22 7.09 -6.29
CA VAL A 74 -7.64 6.99 -5.94
C VAL A 74 -7.86 7.81 -4.68
N MET A 75 -8.59 8.91 -4.79
CA MET A 75 -8.98 9.75 -3.65
C MET A 75 -10.46 9.52 -3.37
N VAL A 76 -10.80 9.33 -2.11
CA VAL A 76 -12.18 9.21 -1.62
C VAL A 76 -12.39 10.21 -0.51
N ASP A 77 -13.48 10.96 -0.62
CA ASP A 77 -13.94 11.93 0.37
C ASP A 77 -15.46 11.79 0.50
N ASP A 78 -15.88 11.01 1.49
CA ASP A 78 -17.25 10.61 1.78
C ASP A 78 -17.97 9.99 0.56
N ASP A 79 -18.88 10.70 -0.06
CA ASP A 79 -19.66 10.22 -1.21
C ASP A 79 -19.08 10.64 -2.57
N ARG A 80 -17.91 11.24 -2.59
CA ARG A 80 -17.17 11.61 -3.79
C ARG A 80 -15.86 10.89 -3.91
N ALA A 81 -15.44 10.60 -5.13
CA ALA A 81 -14.13 10.07 -5.39
C ALA A 81 -13.56 10.58 -6.73
N SER A 82 -12.25 10.66 -6.78
CA SER A 82 -11.49 10.90 -8.00
C SER A 82 -10.53 9.73 -8.23
N VAL A 83 -10.62 9.12 -9.40
CA VAL A 83 -9.71 8.07 -9.85
C VAL A 83 -8.93 8.61 -11.03
N GLN A 84 -7.65 8.80 -10.85
CA GLN A 84 -6.76 9.27 -11.91
C GLN A 84 -5.72 8.22 -12.23
N VAL A 85 -5.62 7.88 -13.51
CA VAL A 85 -4.58 6.98 -14.04
C VAL A 85 -3.96 7.68 -15.24
N ALA A 86 -2.67 7.94 -15.17
CA ALA A 86 -1.92 8.59 -16.24
C ALA A 86 -0.67 7.77 -16.55
N PHE A 87 -0.49 7.43 -17.80
CA PHE A 87 0.69 6.73 -18.28
C PHE A 87 1.56 7.72 -19.02
N ASN A 88 2.86 7.68 -18.80
CA ASN A 88 3.80 8.47 -19.57
C ASN A 88 4.01 7.84 -20.96
N ILE A 89 2.95 7.86 -21.76
CA ILE A 89 2.96 7.42 -23.17
C ILE A 89 2.76 8.64 -24.08
N PRO A 90 3.37 8.66 -25.28
CA PRO A 90 3.27 9.77 -26.22
C PRO A 90 1.85 10.05 -26.73
N ALA A 91 0.89 9.18 -26.45
CA ALA A 91 -0.51 9.36 -26.86
C ALA A 91 -1.28 10.15 -25.79
N SER A 92 -1.86 11.28 -26.19
CA SER A 92 -2.77 12.04 -25.34
C SER A 92 -4.03 11.22 -25.06
N GLY A 93 -4.18 10.78 -23.77
CA GLY A 93 -5.44 10.19 -23.32
C GLY A 93 -6.52 11.27 -23.12
N PRO A 94 -7.76 10.87 -22.76
CA PRO A 94 -8.89 11.80 -22.55
C PRO A 94 -8.62 12.91 -21.55
N ASN A 95 -7.72 12.72 -20.59
CA ASN A 95 -7.33 13.71 -19.60
C ASN A 95 -6.13 14.58 -20.01
N GLY A 96 -5.63 14.46 -21.24
CA GLY A 96 -4.43 15.17 -21.71
C GLY A 96 -3.10 14.70 -21.11
N LEU A 97 -3.14 13.73 -20.20
CA LEU A 97 -1.98 13.20 -19.47
C LEU A 97 -1.59 11.78 -19.94
N GLY A 98 -2.20 11.30 -21.01
CA GLY A 98 -2.00 9.94 -21.50
C GLY A 98 -2.77 8.86 -20.72
N GLY A 99 -3.87 9.23 -20.07
CA GLY A 99 -4.66 8.34 -19.24
C GLY A 99 -6.13 8.73 -19.13
N VAL A 100 -6.73 8.41 -18.00
CA VAL A 100 -8.14 8.63 -17.69
C VAL A 100 -8.28 9.23 -16.30
N THR A 101 -9.15 10.23 -16.17
CA THR A 101 -9.62 10.73 -14.88
C THR A 101 -11.13 10.51 -14.79
N VAL A 102 -11.58 9.88 -13.71
CA VAL A 102 -12.99 9.72 -13.36
C VAL A 102 -13.22 10.45 -12.06
N ASP A 103 -13.95 11.55 -12.11
CA ASP A 103 -14.32 12.35 -10.94
C ASP A 103 -15.84 12.33 -10.81
N GLY A 104 -16.34 11.90 -9.65
CA GLY A 104 -17.76 11.72 -9.48
C GLY A 104 -18.21 11.16 -8.15
N ASN A 105 -19.45 10.65 -8.15
CA ASN A 105 -20.07 10.11 -6.95
C ASN A 105 -19.70 8.64 -6.73
N VAL A 106 -19.50 8.28 -5.47
CA VAL A 106 -19.26 6.91 -5.03
C VAL A 106 -20.59 6.17 -4.93
N SER A 107 -20.64 4.96 -5.46
CA SER A 107 -21.77 4.03 -5.30
C SER A 107 -21.26 2.63 -4.99
N GLY A 108 -22.08 1.85 -4.29
CA GLY A 108 -21.76 0.47 -3.98
C GLY A 108 -20.53 0.28 -3.09
N TYR A 109 -20.23 1.25 -2.20
CA TYR A 109 -19.13 1.15 -1.26
C TYR A 109 -19.35 -0.02 -0.30
N LYS A 110 -18.53 -1.06 -0.40
CA LYS A 110 -18.64 -2.28 0.39
C LYS A 110 -17.28 -2.71 0.91
N ILE A 111 -17.22 -2.90 2.21
CA ILE A 111 -16.04 -3.44 2.90
C ILE A 111 -16.35 -4.89 3.30
N LYS A 112 -15.42 -5.79 3.10
CA LYS A 112 -15.43 -7.17 3.56
C LYS A 112 -14.08 -7.52 4.16
N THR A 113 -14.08 -8.20 5.30
CA THR A 113 -12.85 -8.72 5.90
C THR A 113 -12.91 -10.25 5.90
N ASP A 114 -11.86 -10.90 5.47
CA ASP A 114 -11.77 -12.36 5.48
C ASP A 114 -11.32 -12.90 6.85
N LYS A 115 -11.28 -14.23 6.98
CA LYS A 115 -10.86 -14.90 8.22
C LYS A 115 -9.38 -14.69 8.57
N LYS A 116 -8.57 -14.21 7.62
CA LYS A 116 -7.15 -13.94 7.80
C LYS A 116 -6.88 -12.47 8.17
N GLY A 117 -7.92 -11.63 8.21
CA GLY A 117 -7.81 -10.22 8.50
C GLY A 117 -7.61 -9.34 7.26
N THR A 118 -7.52 -9.92 6.05
CA THR A 118 -7.42 -9.16 4.80
C THR A 118 -8.72 -8.39 4.55
N MET A 119 -8.61 -7.11 4.33
CA MET A 119 -9.75 -6.23 4.02
C MET A 119 -9.87 -6.02 2.52
N TYR A 120 -11.09 -6.11 2.02
CA TYR A 120 -11.45 -5.86 0.63
C TYR A 120 -12.45 -4.73 0.57
N LEU A 121 -12.11 -3.65 -0.11
CA LEU A 121 -13.04 -2.58 -0.47
C LEU A 121 -13.42 -2.71 -1.94
N THR A 122 -14.70 -2.62 -2.25
CA THR A 122 -15.21 -2.48 -3.62
C THR A 122 -16.13 -1.29 -3.71
N MET A 123 -16.00 -0.51 -4.77
CA MET A 123 -16.85 0.64 -5.05
C MET A 123 -16.90 0.95 -6.55
N SER A 124 -17.88 1.74 -6.96
CA SER A 124 -17.95 2.32 -8.30
C SER A 124 -17.94 3.83 -8.20
N VAL A 125 -17.15 4.49 -9.02
CA VAL A 125 -17.10 5.96 -9.13
C VAL A 125 -17.81 6.34 -10.44
N MET A 126 -18.85 7.15 -10.33
CA MET A 126 -19.73 7.53 -11.43
C MET A 126 -19.45 8.99 -11.81
N GLY A 127 -18.65 9.18 -12.85
CA GLY A 127 -18.37 10.50 -13.44
C GLY A 127 -19.29 10.82 -14.64
N VAL A 128 -19.05 11.95 -15.25
CA VAL A 128 -19.83 12.40 -16.43
C VAL A 128 -19.38 11.60 -17.67
N GLY A 129 -20.26 10.72 -18.15
CA GLY A 129 -20.01 9.92 -19.35
C GLY A 129 -18.99 8.78 -19.18
N ILE A 130 -18.45 8.59 -17.99
CA ILE A 130 -17.46 7.55 -17.68
C ILE A 130 -17.63 7.07 -16.25
N SER A 131 -17.36 5.78 -16.02
CA SER A 131 -17.34 5.21 -14.67
C SER A 131 -16.12 4.34 -14.46
N ALA A 132 -15.67 4.25 -13.21
CA ALA A 132 -14.60 3.35 -12.79
C ALA A 132 -15.11 2.39 -11.71
N GLN A 133 -14.76 1.12 -11.83
CA GLN A 133 -14.91 0.16 -10.77
C GLN A 133 -13.58 -0.02 -10.05
N VAL A 134 -13.59 0.19 -8.74
CA VAL A 134 -12.39 0.14 -7.90
C VAL A 134 -12.51 -1.02 -6.94
N SER A 135 -11.44 -1.81 -6.83
CA SER A 135 -11.28 -2.87 -5.84
C SER A 135 -9.92 -2.71 -5.17
N ILE A 136 -9.92 -2.53 -3.86
CA ILE A 136 -8.72 -2.34 -3.04
C ILE A 136 -8.60 -3.52 -2.09
N THR A 137 -7.40 -4.03 -1.93
CA THR A 137 -7.06 -5.08 -0.94
C THR A 137 -6.00 -4.51 0.01
N LEU A 138 -6.26 -4.65 1.31
CA LEU A 138 -5.40 -4.23 2.40
C LEU A 138 -4.94 -5.44 3.20
#